data_c92f8e14ea2a34cd054f2bb921e7357f
#
_entry.id   c92f8e14ea2a34cd054f2bb921e7357f
#
_cell.length_a   1.000
_cell.length_b   1.000
_cell.length_c   1.000
_cell.angle_alpha   90.00
_cell.angle_beta   90.00
_cell.angle_gamma   90.00
#
_symmetry.space_group_name_H-M   'P 1'
#
loop_
_entity.id
_entity.type
_entity.pdbx_description
1 polymer ?
#
loop_
_entity_poly.entity_id
_entity_poly.type
_entity_poly.pdbx_seq_one_letter_code
_entity_poly.pdbx_strand_id
1 'polypeptide(L)'
;MFRYVSALALLLFSLSAQAQDPWQMLEKTAHAARELNYEGQFIYQNGKQVRTVQITHMNHGGQEMTRNMVLDDKPREVYSQGSDIVIFQQKNQKVMIEKRRGQNLFPAMLPTNLQLLKASYTAKLGTTDIIAGRAAQIIELVPNDAFRYSYKVWSDVEFGLLVKMELLNSQNEALEQIYFNQLSMLNTQDVNWFQPKIDVSKSYVVENAPVVTRVTDDWIVAALPVGYRKIEHIQRTKSGNSALGKPAVINQVIFSDGIASVSLFIEPIAKGVHPKMGHMLVGSTNICANVVDGYQIIVVGEVPAETVKQIAKAVTFKKQTALNK
;
A
#
# COMPACT_ATOMS: atom_id res chain seq x y z
N MET A 1 -75.94 10.81 28.60
CA MET A 1 -74.97 9.71 28.63
C MET A 1 -74.11 9.82 27.35
N PHE A 2 -72.96 10.49 27.38
CA PHE A 2 -72.02 10.60 26.25
C PHE A 2 -70.81 9.78 26.61
N ARG A 3 -70.57 8.74 25.83
CA ARG A 3 -69.35 7.89 25.92
C ARG A 3 -68.30 8.50 24.99
N TYR A 4 -67.25 9.09 25.56
CA TYR A 4 -66.07 9.49 24.78
C TYR A 4 -65.20 8.27 24.54
N VAL A 5 -65.09 7.87 23.28
CA VAL A 5 -64.10 6.89 22.82
C VAL A 5 -62.83 7.66 22.47
N SER A 6 -61.85 7.64 23.35
CA SER A 6 -60.52 8.18 23.08
C SER A 6 -59.75 7.22 22.20
N ALA A 7 -59.66 7.50 20.92
CA ALA A 7 -58.76 6.80 20.02
C ALA A 7 -57.34 7.28 20.29
N LEU A 8 -56.54 6.46 21.01
CA LEU A 8 -55.11 6.65 21.20
C LEU A 8 -54.39 6.27 19.90
N ALA A 9 -54.07 7.22 19.05
CA ALA A 9 -53.25 7.02 17.85
C ALA A 9 -51.79 6.79 18.32
N LEU A 10 -51.34 5.53 18.38
CA LEU A 10 -49.95 5.16 18.52
C LEU A 10 -49.23 5.55 17.18
N LEU A 11 -48.59 6.71 17.19
CA LEU A 11 -47.58 7.10 16.18
C LEU A 11 -46.37 6.17 16.38
N LEU A 12 -46.33 5.09 15.63
CA LEU A 12 -45.14 4.29 15.41
C LEU A 12 -44.15 5.15 14.59
N PHE A 13 -43.29 5.87 15.32
CA PHE A 13 -42.07 6.41 14.73
C PHE A 13 -41.22 5.20 14.34
N SER A 14 -41.35 4.74 13.09
CA SER A 14 -40.38 3.87 12.46
C SER A 14 -39.07 4.65 12.35
N LEU A 15 -38.20 4.53 13.36
CA LEU A 15 -36.80 4.88 13.23
C LEU A 15 -36.27 3.97 12.10
N SER A 16 -36.29 4.47 10.88
CA SER A 16 -35.53 3.88 9.79
C SER A 16 -34.07 3.92 10.25
N ALA A 17 -33.58 2.83 10.85
CA ALA A 17 -32.16 2.62 10.99
C ALA A 17 -31.59 2.61 9.56
N GLN A 18 -31.13 3.75 9.13
CA GLN A 18 -30.43 3.87 7.85
C GLN A 18 -29.20 3.00 8.01
N ALA A 19 -29.23 1.81 7.42
CA ALA A 19 -28.06 0.93 7.40
C ALA A 19 -26.95 1.72 6.75
N GLN A 20 -25.92 2.03 7.55
CA GLN A 20 -24.79 2.82 7.08
C GLN A 20 -24.07 2.05 5.97
N ASP A 21 -23.93 2.65 4.79
CA ASP A 21 -23.27 2.01 3.66
C ASP A 21 -21.77 1.85 3.95
N PRO A 22 -21.24 0.61 3.98
CA PRO A 22 -19.83 0.37 4.24
C PRO A 22 -18.90 1.05 3.23
N TRP A 23 -19.34 1.24 2.00
CA TRP A 23 -18.55 1.94 0.99
C TRP A 23 -18.45 3.45 1.24
N GLN A 24 -19.52 4.09 1.70
CA GLN A 24 -19.48 5.49 2.11
C GLN A 24 -18.53 5.70 3.29
N MET A 25 -18.51 4.75 4.25
CA MET A 25 -17.56 4.79 5.35
C MET A 25 -16.12 4.66 4.87
N LEU A 26 -15.84 3.73 3.96
CA LEU A 26 -14.51 3.58 3.37
C LEU A 26 -14.07 4.81 2.58
N GLU A 27 -14.98 5.48 1.87
CA GLU A 27 -14.71 6.76 1.21
C GLU A 27 -14.33 7.84 2.23
N LYS A 28 -15.13 8.00 3.30
CA LYS A 28 -14.78 8.90 4.41
C LYS A 28 -13.40 8.56 4.98
N THR A 29 -13.11 7.27 5.19
CA THR A 29 -11.83 6.81 5.73
C THR A 29 -10.65 7.12 4.82
N ALA A 30 -10.82 6.97 3.51
CA ALA A 30 -9.79 7.29 2.53
C ALA A 30 -9.44 8.78 2.49
N HIS A 31 -10.44 9.66 2.67
CA HIS A 31 -10.26 11.10 2.71
C HIS A 31 -9.73 11.58 4.06
N ALA A 32 -10.29 11.09 5.17
CA ALA A 32 -9.91 11.49 6.52
C ALA A 32 -8.40 11.38 6.79
N ALA A 33 -7.77 10.29 6.31
CA ALA A 33 -6.35 10.06 6.48
C ALA A 33 -5.45 11.11 5.80
N ARG A 34 -5.98 11.87 4.83
CA ARG A 34 -5.25 12.89 4.05
C ARG A 34 -5.64 14.32 4.43
N GLU A 35 -6.83 14.49 4.98
CA GLU A 35 -7.38 15.82 5.28
C GLU A 35 -7.21 16.23 6.73
N LEU A 36 -7.18 15.26 7.66
CA LEU A 36 -7.08 15.51 9.08
C LEU A 36 -5.65 15.77 9.52
N ASN A 37 -5.49 16.58 10.57
CA ASN A 37 -4.23 16.76 11.26
C ASN A 37 -4.19 15.84 12.49
N TYR A 38 -3.16 15.02 12.59
CA TYR A 38 -3.01 14.07 13.69
C TYR A 38 -1.54 13.75 13.97
N GLU A 39 -1.30 13.31 15.18
CA GLU A 39 -0.05 12.66 15.57
C GLU A 39 -0.34 11.39 16.35
N GLY A 40 0.61 10.46 16.32
CA GLY A 40 0.43 9.21 17.05
C GLY A 40 1.61 8.28 16.89
N GLN A 41 1.45 7.12 17.49
CA GLN A 41 2.36 6.01 17.33
C GLN A 41 1.57 4.82 16.82
N PHE A 42 2.07 4.15 15.80
CA PHE A 42 1.47 2.93 15.30
C PHE A 42 2.45 1.77 15.29
N ILE A 43 1.91 0.57 15.38
CA ILE A 43 2.64 -0.68 15.33
C ILE A 43 2.29 -1.39 14.02
N TYR A 44 3.32 -1.83 13.30
CA TYR A 44 3.22 -2.74 12.18
C TYR A 44 3.74 -4.10 12.61
N GLN A 45 2.96 -5.14 12.40
CA GLN A 45 3.32 -6.52 12.69
C GLN A 45 3.09 -7.42 11.48
N ASN A 46 4.15 -8.18 11.12
CA ASN A 46 4.12 -9.21 10.09
C ASN A 46 4.83 -10.45 10.65
N GLY A 47 4.07 -11.48 11.00
CA GLY A 47 4.58 -12.64 11.71
C GLY A 47 5.28 -12.26 13.02
N LYS A 48 6.60 -12.55 13.12
CA LYS A 48 7.42 -12.21 14.29
C LYS A 48 8.06 -10.81 14.21
N GLN A 49 7.95 -10.13 13.08
CA GLN A 49 8.50 -8.79 12.93
C GLN A 49 7.52 -7.76 13.47
N VAL A 50 7.98 -6.94 14.40
CA VAL A 50 7.21 -5.82 14.95
C VAL A 50 8.02 -4.55 14.74
N ARG A 51 7.39 -3.50 14.23
CA ARG A 51 7.97 -2.17 14.06
C ARG A 51 7.07 -1.13 14.67
N THR A 52 7.67 -0.17 15.33
CA THR A 52 6.97 0.98 15.90
C THR A 52 7.37 2.22 15.12
N VAL A 53 6.37 3.00 14.75
CA VAL A 53 6.57 4.25 13.99
C VAL A 53 5.78 5.36 14.66
N GLN A 54 6.45 6.47 14.93
CA GLN A 54 5.81 7.71 15.34
C GLN A 54 5.48 8.51 14.07
N ILE A 55 4.24 8.98 13.97
CA ILE A 55 3.76 9.76 12.83
C ILE A 55 3.24 11.12 13.29
N THR A 56 3.54 12.15 12.52
CA THR A 56 2.85 13.44 12.52
C THR A 56 2.37 13.71 11.11
N HIS A 57 1.10 14.05 10.96
CA HIS A 57 0.46 14.37 9.69
C HIS A 57 -0.25 15.70 9.77
N MET A 58 -0.12 16.49 8.71
CA MET A 58 -0.83 17.75 8.54
C MET A 58 -1.23 17.96 7.08
N ASN A 59 -2.44 18.46 6.88
CA ASN A 59 -2.86 19.06 5.62
C ASN A 59 -2.80 20.58 5.76
N HIS A 60 -1.91 21.22 5.04
CA HIS A 60 -1.74 22.68 5.05
C HIS A 60 -2.02 23.24 3.67
N GLY A 61 -3.12 23.99 3.53
CA GLY A 61 -3.49 24.60 2.26
C GLY A 61 -3.74 23.60 1.13
N GLY A 62 -4.22 22.39 1.44
CA GLY A 62 -4.42 21.30 0.47
C GLY A 62 -3.17 20.48 0.19
N GLN A 63 -2.05 20.79 0.82
CA GLN A 63 -0.81 20.03 0.71
C GLN A 63 -0.64 19.08 1.89
N GLU A 64 -0.60 17.78 1.60
CA GLU A 64 -0.37 16.74 2.58
C GLU A 64 1.12 16.68 2.96
N MET A 65 1.42 16.76 4.26
CA MET A 65 2.74 16.65 4.83
C MET A 65 2.78 15.59 5.92
N THR A 66 3.78 14.70 5.89
CA THR A 66 3.98 13.70 6.93
C THR A 66 5.43 13.64 7.37
N ARG A 67 5.62 13.37 8.67
CA ARG A 67 6.90 12.98 9.25
C ARG A 67 6.69 11.66 9.98
N ASN A 68 7.39 10.62 9.53
CA ASN A 68 7.42 9.32 10.18
C ASN A 68 8.80 9.08 10.79
N MET A 69 8.85 8.71 12.07
CA MET A 69 10.08 8.29 12.75
C MET A 69 9.98 6.79 13.05
N VAL A 70 10.78 6.01 12.36
CA VAL A 70 10.87 4.56 12.58
C VAL A 70 11.77 4.32 13.77
N LEU A 71 11.25 3.67 14.82
CA LEU A 71 11.89 3.48 16.13
C LEU A 71 12.50 2.07 16.29
N ASP A 72 12.94 1.47 15.20
CA ASP A 72 13.63 0.17 15.20
C ASP A 72 15.17 0.31 15.36
N ASP A 73 15.91 -0.82 15.24
CA ASP A 73 17.38 -0.86 15.35
C ASP A 73 18.12 0.05 14.37
N LYS A 74 17.44 0.48 13.30
CA LYS A 74 17.96 1.39 12.29
C LYS A 74 17.06 2.62 12.19
N PRO A 75 17.09 3.51 13.18
CA PRO A 75 16.24 4.68 13.21
C PRO A 75 16.40 5.51 11.95
N ARG A 76 15.26 5.88 11.37
CA ARG A 76 15.20 6.76 10.19
C ARG A 76 13.97 7.62 10.26
N GLU A 77 14.10 8.79 9.69
CA GLU A 77 12.97 9.70 9.50
C GLU A 77 12.58 9.71 8.03
N VAL A 78 11.29 9.67 7.79
CA VAL A 78 10.70 9.72 6.45
C VAL A 78 9.79 10.93 6.40
N TYR A 79 10.15 11.89 5.58
CA TYR A 79 9.38 13.10 5.33
C TYR A 79 8.70 12.96 3.98
N SER A 80 7.41 13.27 3.91
CA SER A 80 6.74 13.37 2.62
C SER A 80 5.98 14.67 2.49
N GLN A 81 6.01 15.23 1.29
CA GLN A 81 5.31 16.43 0.91
C GLN A 81 4.77 16.24 -0.52
N GLY A 82 3.46 16.05 -0.64
CA GLY A 82 2.85 15.65 -1.90
C GLY A 82 3.43 14.33 -2.41
N SER A 83 4.05 14.35 -3.60
CA SER A 83 4.68 13.16 -4.20
C SER A 83 6.13 12.91 -3.76
N ASP A 84 6.75 13.83 -3.06
CA ASP A 84 8.16 13.76 -2.71
C ASP A 84 8.36 13.06 -1.37
N ILE A 85 9.36 12.20 -1.30
CA ILE A 85 9.74 11.47 -0.09
C ILE A 85 11.23 11.69 0.14
N VAL A 86 11.57 12.14 1.35
CA VAL A 86 12.96 12.26 1.81
C VAL A 86 13.17 11.30 2.97
N ILE A 87 14.04 10.33 2.80
CA ILE A 87 14.43 9.38 3.84
C ILE A 87 15.76 9.86 4.42
N PHE A 88 15.74 10.18 5.70
CA PHE A 88 16.89 10.71 6.42
C PHE A 88 17.40 9.69 7.44
N GLN A 89 18.65 9.27 7.31
CA GLN A 89 19.33 8.36 8.20
C GLN A 89 20.49 9.09 8.88
N GLN A 90 20.24 9.69 10.03
CA GLN A 90 21.21 10.51 10.74
C GLN A 90 22.48 9.74 11.11
N LYS A 91 22.34 8.48 11.57
CA LYS A 91 23.49 7.64 11.98
C LYS A 91 24.45 7.36 10.82
N ASN A 92 23.94 7.18 9.62
CA ASN A 92 24.72 6.85 8.42
C ASN A 92 25.04 8.09 7.59
N GLN A 93 24.60 9.28 8.01
CA GLN A 93 24.75 10.53 7.24
C GLN A 93 24.23 10.38 5.80
N LYS A 94 23.08 9.72 5.65
CA LYS A 94 22.50 9.41 4.34
C LYS A 94 21.15 10.11 4.18
N VAL A 95 20.99 10.75 3.03
CA VAL A 95 19.71 11.32 2.57
C VAL A 95 19.33 10.63 1.28
N MET A 96 18.16 10.05 1.22
CA MET A 96 17.61 9.44 0.00
C MET A 96 16.38 10.23 -0.42
N ILE A 97 16.35 10.66 -1.67
CA ILE A 97 15.23 11.41 -2.23
C ILE A 97 14.52 10.50 -3.24
N GLU A 98 13.25 10.25 -3.00
CA GLU A 98 12.41 9.38 -3.81
C GLU A 98 11.08 10.06 -4.18
N LYS A 99 10.40 9.51 -5.18
CA LYS A 99 9.00 9.82 -5.45
C LYS A 99 8.12 8.74 -4.82
N ARG A 100 6.96 9.14 -4.28
CA ARG A 100 5.95 8.20 -3.80
C ARG A 100 5.48 7.35 -5.00
N ARG A 101 5.65 6.04 -4.91
CA ARG A 101 5.40 5.12 -6.01
C ARG A 101 4.25 4.20 -5.66
N GLY A 102 3.04 4.58 -6.04
CA GLY A 102 1.88 3.71 -6.11
C GLY A 102 1.45 2.98 -4.83
N GLN A 103 2.21 3.07 -3.75
CA GLN A 103 1.88 2.51 -2.45
C GLN A 103 1.35 3.60 -1.53
N ASN A 104 0.19 3.33 -0.97
CA ASN A 104 -0.37 4.14 0.10
C ASN A 104 0.24 3.70 1.44
N LEU A 105 0.63 4.66 2.27
CA LEU A 105 1.20 4.40 3.60
C LEU A 105 0.13 4.57 4.67
N PHE A 106 0.25 3.80 5.77
CA PHE A 106 -0.66 3.95 6.90
C PHE A 106 -0.58 5.36 7.51
N PRO A 107 -1.73 5.97 7.84
CA PRO A 107 -3.09 5.46 7.73
C PRO A 107 -3.79 5.73 6.37
N ALA A 108 -3.14 6.37 5.41
CA ALA A 108 -3.70 6.67 4.07
C ALA A 108 -3.64 5.46 3.12
N MET A 109 -3.86 4.22 3.62
CA MET A 109 -3.74 2.98 2.83
C MET A 109 -4.84 2.82 1.79
N LEU A 110 -6.03 3.34 2.03
CA LEU A 110 -7.12 3.27 1.07
C LEU A 110 -6.92 4.31 -0.04
N PRO A 111 -7.18 3.96 -1.31
CA PRO A 111 -7.21 4.94 -2.40
C PRO A 111 -8.42 5.86 -2.26
N THR A 112 -8.31 7.11 -2.69
CA THR A 112 -9.45 8.06 -2.69
C THR A 112 -10.52 7.68 -3.71
N ASN A 113 -10.15 6.97 -4.78
CA ASN A 113 -11.11 6.40 -5.73
C ASN A 113 -11.27 4.89 -5.47
N LEU A 114 -12.40 4.50 -4.91
CA LEU A 114 -12.68 3.11 -4.54
C LEU A 114 -13.26 2.24 -5.67
N GLN A 115 -13.37 2.73 -6.91
CA GLN A 115 -14.02 2.00 -8.00
C GLN A 115 -13.39 0.63 -8.27
N LEU A 116 -12.06 0.52 -8.20
CA LEU A 116 -11.37 -0.76 -8.37
C LEU A 116 -11.66 -1.72 -7.22
N LEU A 117 -11.72 -1.20 -5.98
CA LEU A 117 -12.07 -2.01 -4.82
C LEU A 117 -13.52 -2.50 -4.90
N LYS A 118 -14.46 -1.61 -5.27
CA LYS A 118 -15.89 -1.96 -5.46
C LYS A 118 -16.08 -3.06 -6.51
N ALA A 119 -15.25 -3.09 -7.55
CA ALA A 119 -15.30 -4.14 -8.57
C ALA A 119 -14.73 -5.48 -8.10
N SER A 120 -13.82 -5.48 -7.12
CA SER A 120 -13.02 -6.65 -6.73
C SER A 120 -13.38 -7.20 -5.35
N TYR A 121 -14.07 -6.41 -4.53
CA TYR A 121 -14.43 -6.77 -3.14
C TYR A 121 -15.90 -6.51 -2.85
N THR A 122 -16.42 -7.27 -1.91
CA THR A 122 -17.68 -7.01 -1.23
C THR A 122 -17.38 -6.41 0.13
N ALA A 123 -17.91 -5.20 0.43
CA ALA A 123 -17.75 -4.57 1.72
C ALA A 123 -18.90 -4.95 2.66
N LYS A 124 -18.59 -5.26 3.92
CA LYS A 124 -19.56 -5.61 4.97
C LYS A 124 -19.24 -4.84 6.26
N LEU A 125 -20.28 -4.42 6.98
CA LEU A 125 -20.11 -3.88 8.33
C LEU A 125 -19.90 -5.02 9.32
N GLY A 126 -18.89 -4.90 10.17
CA GLY A 126 -18.67 -5.73 11.34
C GLY A 126 -19.17 -5.06 12.61
N THR A 127 -18.64 -5.49 13.76
CA THR A 127 -18.88 -4.88 15.07
C THR A 127 -18.07 -3.61 15.26
N THR A 128 -18.31 -2.90 16.35
CA THR A 128 -17.44 -1.82 16.84
C THR A 128 -16.35 -2.38 17.75
N ASP A 129 -15.21 -1.69 17.81
CA ASP A 129 -14.05 -2.02 18.62
C ASP A 129 -13.46 -0.74 19.22
N ILE A 130 -12.47 -0.86 20.12
CA ILE A 130 -11.74 0.29 20.68
C ILE A 130 -10.27 0.17 20.31
N ILE A 131 -9.77 1.14 19.54
CA ILE A 131 -8.37 1.24 19.11
C ILE A 131 -7.78 2.56 19.58
N ALA A 132 -6.64 2.51 20.28
CA ALA A 132 -6.00 3.69 20.89
C ALA A 132 -6.97 4.56 21.75
N GLY A 133 -7.91 3.91 22.46
CA GLY A 133 -8.92 4.58 23.28
C GLY A 133 -10.09 5.20 22.48
N ARG A 134 -10.20 4.96 21.18
CA ARG A 134 -11.22 5.53 20.29
C ARG A 134 -12.16 4.44 19.77
N ALA A 135 -13.44 4.72 19.71
CA ALA A 135 -14.43 3.83 19.12
C ALA A 135 -14.21 3.75 17.59
N ALA A 136 -14.12 2.55 17.06
CA ALA A 136 -13.89 2.27 15.66
C ALA A 136 -14.90 1.27 15.10
N GLN A 137 -15.46 1.55 13.93
CA GLN A 137 -16.33 0.65 13.19
C GLN A 137 -15.49 -0.28 12.32
N ILE A 138 -15.70 -1.58 12.43
CA ILE A 138 -15.06 -2.57 11.58
C ILE A 138 -15.79 -2.63 10.23
N ILE A 139 -15.02 -2.61 9.14
CA ILE A 139 -15.49 -2.84 7.78
C ILE A 139 -14.66 -3.98 7.21
N GLU A 140 -15.32 -5.03 6.74
CA GLU A 140 -14.66 -6.17 6.11
C GLU A 140 -14.72 -6.04 4.59
N LEU A 141 -13.56 -6.14 3.93
CA LEU A 141 -13.42 -6.24 2.48
C LEU A 141 -13.16 -7.70 2.14
N VAL A 142 -14.20 -8.37 1.65
CA VAL A 142 -14.15 -9.79 1.23
C VAL A 142 -13.92 -9.84 -0.28
N PRO A 143 -12.85 -10.49 -0.78
CA PRO A 143 -12.58 -10.55 -2.20
C PRO A 143 -13.63 -11.38 -2.95
N ASN A 144 -13.93 -10.98 -4.18
CA ASN A 144 -14.86 -11.70 -5.07
C ASN A 144 -14.17 -12.82 -5.87
N ASP A 145 -12.86 -13.01 -5.70
CA ASP A 145 -12.05 -14.02 -6.40
C ASP A 145 -10.93 -14.58 -5.49
N ALA A 146 -10.12 -15.50 -6.03
CA ALA A 146 -9.02 -16.14 -5.31
C ALA A 146 -7.66 -15.40 -5.46
N PHE A 147 -7.64 -14.24 -6.10
CA PHE A 147 -6.41 -13.49 -6.40
C PHE A 147 -6.11 -12.38 -5.37
N ARG A 148 -6.87 -12.33 -4.28
CA ARG A 148 -6.78 -11.29 -3.25
C ARG A 148 -6.94 -11.87 -1.87
N TYR A 149 -6.31 -11.23 -0.92
CA TYR A 149 -6.59 -11.45 0.49
C TYR A 149 -7.77 -10.60 0.95
N SER A 150 -8.40 -11.00 2.06
CA SER A 150 -9.41 -10.19 2.74
C SER A 150 -8.74 -9.11 3.59
N TYR A 151 -9.47 -8.02 3.84
CA TYR A 151 -9.02 -6.99 4.76
C TYR A 151 -10.10 -6.72 5.82
N LYS A 152 -9.65 -6.42 7.04
CA LYS A 152 -10.47 -5.74 8.06
C LYS A 152 -9.93 -4.34 8.25
N VAL A 153 -10.82 -3.36 8.22
CA VAL A 153 -10.53 -1.93 8.29
C VAL A 153 -11.29 -1.37 9.49
N TRP A 154 -10.60 -0.75 10.43
CA TRP A 154 -11.18 -0.06 11.58
C TRP A 154 -11.20 1.44 11.29
N SER A 155 -12.38 1.98 11.08
CA SER A 155 -12.62 3.41 10.86
C SER A 155 -13.05 4.07 12.17
N ASP A 156 -12.34 5.09 12.60
CA ASP A 156 -12.74 5.90 13.75
C ASP A 156 -14.16 6.45 13.56
N VAL A 157 -15.02 6.26 14.56
CA VAL A 157 -16.44 6.62 14.43
C VAL A 157 -16.63 8.14 14.31
N GLU A 158 -15.85 8.93 15.03
CA GLU A 158 -15.96 10.37 15.09
C GLU A 158 -15.38 11.03 13.82
N PHE A 159 -14.13 10.75 13.51
CA PHE A 159 -13.39 11.42 12.43
C PHE A 159 -13.33 10.62 11.13
N GLY A 160 -13.57 9.32 11.17
CA GLY A 160 -13.42 8.43 10.02
C GLY A 160 -11.98 8.03 9.71
N LEU A 161 -11.00 8.36 10.57
CA LEU A 161 -9.60 8.00 10.34
C LEU A 161 -9.41 6.48 10.40
N LEU A 162 -8.57 5.92 9.51
CA LEU A 162 -8.13 4.54 9.61
C LEU A 162 -7.26 4.36 10.85
N VAL A 163 -7.74 3.60 11.84
CA VAL A 163 -7.02 3.40 13.09
C VAL A 163 -6.40 2.02 13.22
N LYS A 164 -6.90 1.03 12.47
CA LYS A 164 -6.31 -0.31 12.36
C LYS A 164 -6.68 -0.94 11.02
N MET A 165 -5.78 -1.77 10.50
CA MET A 165 -6.03 -2.62 9.34
C MET A 165 -5.36 -3.96 9.52
N GLU A 166 -6.05 -5.02 9.10
CA GLU A 166 -5.54 -6.39 9.06
C GLU A 166 -5.65 -6.95 7.65
N LEU A 167 -4.61 -7.69 7.24
CA LEU A 167 -4.58 -8.52 6.05
C LEU A 167 -4.84 -9.97 6.47
N LEU A 168 -5.85 -10.62 5.89
CA LEU A 168 -6.30 -11.95 6.29
C LEU A 168 -6.15 -12.95 5.16
N ASN A 169 -5.69 -14.16 5.50
CA ASN A 169 -5.69 -15.27 4.55
C ASN A 169 -7.11 -15.87 4.37
N SER A 170 -7.22 -16.93 3.55
CA SER A 170 -8.49 -17.62 3.27
C SER A 170 -9.08 -18.34 4.48
N GLN A 171 -8.31 -18.55 5.55
CA GLN A 171 -8.74 -19.11 6.84
C GLN A 171 -9.13 -18.04 7.85
N ASN A 172 -9.19 -16.76 7.45
CA ASN A 172 -9.39 -15.60 8.33
C ASN A 172 -8.30 -15.41 9.40
N GLU A 173 -7.10 -15.92 9.16
CA GLU A 173 -5.96 -15.68 10.03
C GLU A 173 -5.23 -14.40 9.60
N ALA A 174 -4.83 -13.56 10.57
CA ALA A 174 -4.12 -12.34 10.30
C ALA A 174 -2.68 -12.64 9.83
N LEU A 175 -2.37 -12.28 8.60
CA LEU A 175 -1.01 -12.32 8.04
C LEU A 175 -0.21 -11.10 8.47
N GLU A 176 -0.87 -9.94 8.48
CA GLU A 176 -0.32 -8.66 8.88
C GLU A 176 -1.35 -7.84 9.63
N GLN A 177 -0.87 -6.98 10.50
CA GLN A 177 -1.69 -5.95 11.12
C GLN A 177 -0.90 -4.66 11.31
N ILE A 178 -1.61 -3.55 11.20
CA ILE A 178 -1.08 -2.22 11.47
C ILE A 178 -2.14 -1.42 12.24
N TYR A 179 -1.75 -0.80 13.35
CA TYR A 179 -2.71 -0.12 14.21
C TYR A 179 -2.07 0.97 15.06
N PHE A 180 -2.81 2.03 15.34
CA PHE A 180 -2.42 3.01 16.34
C PHE A 180 -2.50 2.41 17.73
N ASN A 181 -1.45 2.59 18.52
CA ASN A 181 -1.46 2.39 19.97
C ASN A 181 -1.63 3.71 20.72
N GLN A 182 -1.29 4.84 20.07
CA GLN A 182 -1.54 6.21 20.56
C GLN A 182 -1.96 7.07 19.37
N LEU A 183 -2.98 7.91 19.56
CA LEU A 183 -3.49 8.81 18.51
C LEU A 183 -4.08 10.06 19.15
N SER A 184 -3.66 11.23 18.69
CA SER A 184 -4.19 12.54 19.04
C SER A 184 -4.51 13.34 17.79
N MET A 185 -5.65 14.02 17.77
CA MET A 185 -5.99 14.96 16.71
C MET A 185 -5.31 16.30 17.00
N LEU A 186 -4.78 16.94 15.98
CA LEU A 186 -4.06 18.20 16.08
C LEU A 186 -4.88 19.35 15.46
N ASN A 187 -4.82 20.53 16.05
CA ASN A 187 -5.35 21.74 15.42
C ASN A 187 -4.38 22.28 14.36
N THR A 188 -3.10 22.32 14.69
CA THR A 188 -2.01 22.80 13.81
C THR A 188 -0.66 22.25 14.26
N GLN A 189 0.32 22.31 13.38
CA GLN A 189 1.73 22.02 13.66
C GLN A 189 2.61 22.98 12.87
N ASP A 190 3.82 23.26 13.35
CA ASP A 190 4.81 24.06 12.61
C ASP A 190 5.22 23.35 11.31
N VAL A 191 5.12 24.04 10.19
CA VAL A 191 5.49 23.52 8.86
C VAL A 191 6.96 23.05 8.83
N ASN A 192 7.85 23.72 9.58
CA ASN A 192 9.26 23.32 9.68
C ASN A 192 9.45 21.96 10.37
N TRP A 193 8.44 21.47 11.11
CA TRP A 193 8.46 20.12 11.68
C TRP A 193 8.54 19.02 10.62
N PHE A 194 8.06 19.30 9.41
CA PHE A 194 8.01 18.36 8.29
C PHE A 194 9.25 18.43 7.38
N GLN A 195 10.32 19.02 7.86
CA GLN A 195 11.59 19.08 7.13
C GLN A 195 12.71 18.39 7.92
N PRO A 196 13.65 17.69 7.24
CA PRO A 196 14.78 17.07 7.91
C PRO A 196 15.68 18.12 8.55
N LYS A 197 16.02 17.91 9.82
CA LYS A 197 17.01 18.73 10.52
C LYS A 197 18.41 18.31 10.10
N ILE A 198 18.92 18.90 9.03
CA ILE A 198 20.25 18.61 8.49
C ILE A 198 21.28 19.43 9.26
N ASP A 199 22.27 18.74 9.82
CA ASP A 199 23.45 19.36 10.44
C ASP A 199 24.43 19.73 9.33
N VAL A 200 24.48 21.04 8.98
CA VAL A 200 25.30 21.54 7.89
C VAL A 200 26.83 21.40 8.12
N SER A 201 27.23 21.06 9.35
CA SER A 201 28.64 20.76 9.65
C SER A 201 29.08 19.37 9.21
N LYS A 202 28.13 18.49 8.83
CA LYS A 202 28.37 17.13 8.42
C LYS A 202 28.21 16.96 6.91
N SER A 203 28.97 16.04 6.35
CA SER A 203 28.80 15.61 4.96
C SER A 203 27.76 14.50 4.87
N TYR A 204 26.83 14.61 3.92
CA TYR A 204 25.80 13.60 3.67
C TYR A 204 25.95 12.97 2.29
N VAL A 205 25.73 11.67 2.23
CA VAL A 205 25.58 10.96 0.94
C VAL A 205 24.15 11.13 0.46
N VAL A 206 23.97 11.83 -0.65
CA VAL A 206 22.66 12.04 -1.28
C VAL A 206 22.47 11.01 -2.39
N GLU A 207 21.45 10.17 -2.24
CA GLU A 207 21.03 9.21 -3.27
C GLU A 207 19.69 9.66 -3.86
N ASN A 208 19.68 9.89 -5.16
CA ASN A 208 18.43 10.16 -5.88
C ASN A 208 17.82 8.86 -6.37
N ALA A 209 16.50 8.82 -6.41
CA ALA A 209 15.79 7.70 -7.04
C ALA A 209 16.26 7.51 -8.49
N PRO A 210 16.36 6.26 -8.97
CA PRO A 210 16.73 6.00 -10.36
C PRO A 210 15.75 6.69 -11.30
N VAL A 211 16.30 7.29 -12.34
CA VAL A 211 15.53 8.00 -13.38
C VAL A 211 14.62 7.00 -14.10
N VAL A 212 13.33 7.32 -14.15
CA VAL A 212 12.37 6.55 -14.94
C VAL A 212 12.56 6.93 -16.40
N THR A 213 13.10 6.01 -17.19
CA THR A 213 13.19 6.20 -18.65
C THR A 213 11.93 5.64 -19.30
N ARG A 214 11.40 6.30 -20.32
CA ARG A 214 10.36 5.70 -21.17
C ARG A 214 10.96 4.49 -21.87
N VAL A 215 10.42 3.31 -21.60
CA VAL A 215 10.93 2.05 -22.12
C VAL A 215 10.01 1.55 -23.21
N THR A 216 10.62 1.16 -24.35
CA THR A 216 9.96 0.30 -25.31
C THR A 216 10.10 -1.14 -24.81
N ASP A 217 9.00 -1.77 -24.47
CA ASP A 217 9.00 -3.14 -23.98
C ASP A 217 8.98 -4.12 -25.14
N ASP A 218 9.94 -5.04 -25.17
CA ASP A 218 9.93 -6.20 -26.06
C ASP A 218 9.09 -7.36 -25.49
N TRP A 219 8.39 -7.10 -24.39
CA TRP A 219 7.56 -8.06 -23.68
C TRP A 219 6.19 -7.47 -23.31
N ILE A 220 5.24 -8.34 -23.02
CA ILE A 220 3.91 -7.98 -22.53
C ILE A 220 3.51 -8.93 -21.39
N VAL A 221 2.60 -8.49 -20.54
CA VAL A 221 1.86 -9.36 -19.60
C VAL A 221 0.49 -9.59 -20.22
N ALA A 222 0.29 -10.78 -20.80
CA ALA A 222 -0.89 -11.07 -21.62
C ALA A 222 -2.18 -11.18 -20.82
N ALA A 223 -2.11 -11.57 -19.54
CA ALA A 223 -3.27 -11.76 -18.69
C ALA A 223 -2.96 -11.36 -17.24
N LEU A 224 -3.55 -10.27 -16.78
CA LEU A 224 -3.58 -9.90 -15.36
C LEU A 224 -4.84 -10.47 -14.71
N PRO A 225 -4.82 -10.77 -13.39
CA PRO A 225 -6.06 -11.00 -12.66
C PRO A 225 -7.00 -9.80 -12.81
N VAL A 226 -8.30 -10.05 -12.91
CA VAL A 226 -9.30 -9.00 -13.10
C VAL A 226 -9.15 -7.92 -12.01
N GLY A 227 -9.22 -6.63 -12.38
CA GLY A 227 -9.06 -5.51 -11.46
C GLY A 227 -7.62 -5.06 -11.21
N TYR A 228 -6.60 -5.87 -11.51
CA TYR A 228 -5.22 -5.40 -11.49
C TYR A 228 -4.90 -4.58 -12.72
N ARG A 229 -4.20 -3.47 -12.54
CA ARG A 229 -3.70 -2.60 -13.61
C ARG A 229 -2.26 -2.19 -13.37
N LYS A 230 -1.53 -1.94 -14.45
CA LYS A 230 -0.19 -1.39 -14.38
C LYS A 230 -0.26 0.06 -13.87
N ILE A 231 0.45 0.34 -12.79
CA ILE A 231 0.52 1.68 -12.20
C ILE A 231 1.87 2.34 -12.46
N GLU A 232 2.94 1.56 -12.57
CA GLU A 232 4.27 2.11 -12.82
C GLU A 232 5.16 1.14 -13.58
N HIS A 233 6.13 1.68 -14.34
CA HIS A 233 7.22 0.93 -14.96
C HIS A 233 8.53 1.67 -14.74
N ILE A 234 9.50 1.00 -14.14
CA ILE A 234 10.79 1.56 -13.76
C ILE A 234 11.89 0.72 -14.39
N GLN A 235 12.88 1.37 -14.98
CA GLN A 235 14.15 0.72 -15.31
C GLN A 235 15.21 1.09 -14.28
N ARG A 236 15.92 0.07 -13.83
CA ARG A 236 17.06 0.23 -12.91
C ARG A 236 18.30 -0.35 -13.56
N THR A 237 19.40 0.39 -13.48
CA THR A 237 20.70 -0.12 -13.90
C THR A 237 21.36 -0.79 -12.70
N LYS A 238 21.70 -2.07 -12.82
CA LYS A 238 22.41 -2.81 -11.79
C LYS A 238 23.90 -2.41 -11.82
N SER A 239 24.37 -1.76 -10.76
CA SER A 239 25.81 -1.53 -10.59
C SER A 239 26.49 -2.88 -10.34
N GLY A 240 27.27 -3.37 -11.29
CA GLY A 240 28.01 -4.62 -11.20
C GLY A 240 28.52 -5.05 -12.58
N ASN A 241 29.67 -5.69 -12.62
CA ASN A 241 30.26 -6.19 -13.86
C ASN A 241 29.33 -7.24 -14.49
N SER A 242 28.57 -6.86 -15.51
CA SER A 242 28.00 -7.85 -16.42
C SER A 242 29.18 -8.47 -17.21
N ALA A 243 29.13 -9.80 -17.48
CA ALA A 243 30.15 -10.51 -18.26
C ALA A 243 30.38 -9.92 -19.67
N LEU A 244 29.61 -8.90 -20.08
CA LEU A 244 29.67 -8.20 -21.36
C LEU A 244 30.07 -6.71 -21.23
N GLY A 245 30.51 -6.26 -20.04
CA GLY A 245 30.93 -4.86 -19.82
C GLY A 245 29.80 -3.82 -19.91
N LYS A 246 28.54 -4.22 -20.15
CA LYS A 246 27.37 -3.34 -20.15
C LYS A 246 26.60 -3.52 -18.86
N PRO A 247 26.15 -2.45 -18.20
CA PRO A 247 25.32 -2.57 -17.01
C PRO A 247 24.02 -3.32 -17.32
N ALA A 248 23.68 -4.31 -16.50
CA ALA A 248 22.42 -5.03 -16.64
C ALA A 248 21.25 -4.12 -16.31
N VAL A 249 20.24 -4.07 -17.18
CA VAL A 249 19.02 -3.31 -16.97
C VAL A 249 17.96 -4.24 -16.38
N ILE A 250 17.41 -3.87 -15.22
CA ILE A 250 16.28 -4.54 -14.59
C ILE A 250 15.03 -3.72 -14.86
N ASN A 251 14.03 -4.33 -15.47
CA ASN A 251 12.71 -3.75 -15.59
C ASN A 251 11.89 -4.13 -14.35
N GLN A 252 11.31 -3.14 -13.69
CA GLN A 252 10.34 -3.33 -12.61
C GLN A 252 9.01 -2.74 -13.03
N VAL A 253 7.96 -3.56 -13.06
CA VAL A 253 6.58 -3.12 -13.29
C VAL A 253 5.77 -3.36 -12.04
N ILE A 254 5.00 -2.36 -11.65
CA ILE A 254 4.11 -2.44 -10.50
C ILE A 254 2.68 -2.51 -10.98
N PHE A 255 1.96 -3.52 -10.54
CA PHE A 255 0.52 -3.69 -10.72
C PHE A 255 -0.18 -3.49 -9.39
N SER A 256 -1.41 -2.95 -9.42
CA SER A 256 -2.24 -2.80 -8.22
C SER A 256 -3.72 -2.95 -8.57
N ASP A 257 -4.49 -3.44 -7.62
CA ASP A 257 -5.96 -3.44 -7.62
C ASP A 257 -6.57 -2.27 -6.83
N GLY A 258 -5.70 -1.37 -6.34
CA GLY A 258 -6.06 -0.19 -5.55
C GLY A 258 -5.67 -0.29 -4.07
N ILE A 259 -5.49 -1.50 -3.51
CA ILE A 259 -5.04 -1.70 -2.13
C ILE A 259 -3.80 -2.60 -2.07
N ALA A 260 -3.79 -3.71 -2.79
CA ALA A 260 -2.64 -4.58 -2.93
C ALA A 260 -1.76 -4.15 -4.11
N SER A 261 -0.45 -4.39 -4.00
CA SER A 261 0.52 -4.14 -5.07
C SER A 261 1.38 -5.36 -5.34
N VAL A 262 1.68 -5.59 -6.62
CA VAL A 262 2.53 -6.69 -7.08
C VAL A 262 3.63 -6.11 -7.97
N SER A 263 4.88 -6.42 -7.64
CA SER A 263 6.05 -6.05 -8.43
C SER A 263 6.50 -7.20 -9.31
N LEU A 264 6.60 -6.95 -10.62
CA LEU A 264 7.19 -7.83 -11.62
C LEU A 264 8.58 -7.30 -11.96
N PHE A 265 9.60 -8.15 -11.81
CA PHE A 265 10.97 -7.88 -12.21
C PHE A 265 11.32 -8.74 -13.41
N ILE A 266 11.94 -8.13 -14.43
CA ILE A 266 12.43 -8.79 -15.64
C ILE A 266 13.89 -8.38 -15.85
N GLU A 267 14.79 -9.36 -15.80
CA GLU A 267 16.22 -9.14 -16.03
C GLU A 267 16.81 -10.22 -16.95
N PRO A 268 17.73 -9.89 -17.86
CA PRO A 268 18.41 -10.89 -18.66
C PRO A 268 19.28 -11.79 -17.76
N ILE A 269 19.27 -13.10 -18.02
CA ILE A 269 20.10 -14.05 -17.29
C ILE A 269 21.54 -13.93 -17.78
N ALA A 270 22.47 -13.60 -16.87
CA ALA A 270 23.88 -13.51 -17.20
C ALA A 270 24.46 -14.92 -17.48
N LYS A 271 25.44 -14.99 -18.39
CA LYS A 271 26.13 -16.25 -18.74
C LYS A 271 26.75 -16.88 -17.48
N GLY A 272 26.48 -18.16 -17.27
CA GLY A 272 26.98 -18.91 -16.09
C GLY A 272 26.18 -18.72 -14.81
N VAL A 273 25.09 -17.95 -14.83
CA VAL A 273 24.18 -17.79 -13.69
C VAL A 273 23.05 -18.81 -13.79
N HIS A 274 22.82 -19.58 -12.72
CA HIS A 274 21.67 -20.47 -12.62
C HIS A 274 20.42 -19.65 -12.28
N PRO A 275 19.36 -19.69 -13.12
CA PRO A 275 18.15 -18.94 -12.86
C PRO A 275 17.39 -19.53 -11.66
N LYS A 276 16.65 -18.68 -10.96
CA LYS A 276 15.72 -19.08 -9.90
C LYS A 276 14.40 -19.48 -10.53
N MET A 277 13.82 -20.57 -10.04
CA MET A 277 12.49 -21.04 -10.47
C MET A 277 11.67 -21.51 -9.26
N GLY A 278 10.36 -21.41 -9.36
CA GLY A 278 9.44 -21.92 -8.35
C GLY A 278 8.75 -20.81 -7.56
N HIS A 279 8.10 -21.23 -6.47
CA HIS A 279 7.33 -20.38 -5.58
C HIS A 279 7.89 -20.43 -4.16
N MET A 280 7.89 -19.30 -3.48
CA MET A 280 8.33 -19.17 -2.09
C MET A 280 7.40 -18.18 -1.35
N LEU A 281 7.14 -18.48 -0.08
CA LEU A 281 6.40 -17.60 0.84
C LEU A 281 7.36 -17.12 1.94
N VAL A 282 7.38 -15.81 2.17
CA VAL A 282 8.16 -15.18 3.24
C VAL A 282 7.23 -14.21 4.01
N GLY A 283 6.80 -14.61 5.19
CA GLY A 283 5.74 -13.88 5.92
C GLY A 283 4.44 -13.89 5.11
N SER A 284 3.88 -12.71 4.83
CA SER A 284 2.71 -12.49 3.97
C SER A 284 3.07 -12.39 2.47
N THR A 285 4.37 -12.28 2.13
CA THR A 285 4.85 -12.02 0.78
C THR A 285 5.02 -13.31 -0.02
N ASN A 286 4.27 -13.47 -1.10
CA ASN A 286 4.44 -14.52 -2.09
C ASN A 286 5.41 -14.07 -3.18
N ILE A 287 6.33 -14.97 -3.55
CA ILE A 287 7.34 -14.78 -4.59
C ILE A 287 7.23 -15.91 -5.59
N CYS A 288 7.08 -15.59 -6.87
CA CYS A 288 7.14 -16.57 -7.95
C CYS A 288 8.26 -16.22 -8.92
N ALA A 289 9.15 -17.17 -9.17
CA ALA A 289 10.24 -17.03 -10.12
C ALA A 289 10.05 -17.97 -11.31
N ASN A 290 10.26 -17.46 -12.53
CA ASN A 290 10.15 -18.17 -13.80
C ASN A 290 11.24 -17.73 -14.76
N VAL A 291 11.42 -18.47 -15.85
CA VAL A 291 12.34 -18.14 -16.97
C VAL A 291 11.57 -18.13 -18.26
N VAL A 292 11.71 -17.04 -19.03
CA VAL A 292 11.07 -16.91 -20.34
C VAL A 292 12.11 -16.28 -21.30
N ASP A 293 12.40 -16.92 -22.43
CA ASP A 293 13.26 -16.44 -23.50
C ASP A 293 14.62 -15.87 -23.03
N GLY A 294 15.27 -16.54 -22.05
CA GLY A 294 16.57 -16.11 -21.52
C GLY A 294 16.51 -15.01 -20.48
N TYR A 295 15.31 -14.63 -20.04
CA TYR A 295 15.09 -13.66 -18.98
C TYR A 295 14.61 -14.32 -17.69
N GLN A 296 15.12 -13.85 -16.57
CA GLN A 296 14.61 -14.16 -15.25
C GLN A 296 13.37 -13.29 -14.98
N ILE A 297 12.26 -13.92 -14.67
CA ILE A 297 11.01 -13.29 -14.27
C ILE A 297 10.82 -13.53 -12.78
N ILE A 298 10.64 -12.47 -11.98
CA ILE A 298 10.35 -12.56 -10.55
C ILE A 298 9.12 -11.70 -10.26
N VAL A 299 8.10 -12.30 -9.67
CA VAL A 299 6.88 -11.61 -9.25
C VAL A 299 6.79 -11.69 -7.73
N VAL A 300 6.59 -10.54 -7.07
CA VAL A 300 6.59 -10.42 -5.60
C VAL A 300 5.39 -9.57 -5.18
N GLY A 301 4.66 -10.02 -4.17
CA GLY A 301 3.55 -9.26 -3.59
C GLY A 301 2.95 -9.90 -2.35
N GLU A 302 2.30 -9.08 -1.54
CA GLU A 302 1.47 -9.47 -0.40
C GLU A 302 0.06 -9.83 -0.90
N VAL A 303 0.02 -10.86 -1.73
CA VAL A 303 -1.17 -11.36 -2.42
C VAL A 303 -1.11 -12.89 -2.43
N PRO A 304 -2.24 -13.61 -2.67
CA PRO A 304 -2.24 -15.07 -2.76
C PRO A 304 -1.23 -15.60 -3.80
N ALA A 305 -0.74 -16.81 -3.57
CA ALA A 305 0.23 -17.48 -4.45
C ALA A 305 -0.24 -17.55 -5.91
N GLU A 306 -1.54 -17.72 -6.12
CA GLU A 306 -2.14 -17.81 -7.46
C GLU A 306 -1.96 -16.51 -8.26
N THR A 307 -1.97 -15.36 -7.60
CA THR A 307 -1.76 -14.05 -8.23
C THR A 307 -0.35 -13.92 -8.79
N VAL A 308 0.67 -14.19 -7.96
CA VAL A 308 2.07 -14.10 -8.42
C VAL A 308 2.39 -15.15 -9.48
N LYS A 309 1.81 -16.36 -9.38
CA LYS A 309 1.97 -17.41 -10.38
C LYS A 309 1.31 -17.04 -11.71
N GLN A 310 0.09 -16.49 -11.68
CA GLN A 310 -0.61 -16.07 -12.91
C GLN A 310 0.16 -14.97 -13.62
N ILE A 311 0.60 -13.93 -12.92
CA ILE A 311 1.37 -12.83 -13.51
C ILE A 311 2.69 -13.34 -14.08
N ALA A 312 3.42 -14.21 -13.35
CA ALA A 312 4.69 -14.77 -13.82
C ALA A 312 4.55 -15.62 -15.10
N LYS A 313 3.45 -16.37 -15.23
CA LYS A 313 3.13 -17.17 -16.42
C LYS A 313 2.65 -16.34 -17.60
N ALA A 314 2.07 -15.16 -17.34
CA ALA A 314 1.50 -14.31 -18.37
C ALA A 314 2.55 -13.42 -19.10
N VAL A 315 3.80 -13.43 -18.66
CA VAL A 315 4.88 -12.70 -19.32
C VAL A 315 5.25 -13.41 -20.62
N THR A 316 5.19 -12.68 -21.73
CA THR A 316 5.57 -13.15 -23.06
C THR A 316 6.40 -12.09 -23.77
N PHE A 317 7.38 -12.52 -24.60
CA PHE A 317 8.18 -11.61 -25.40
C PHE A 317 7.57 -11.46 -26.80
N LYS A 318 7.62 -10.25 -27.36
CA LYS A 318 7.21 -9.99 -28.73
C LYS A 318 8.19 -10.71 -29.66
N LYS A 319 7.69 -11.58 -30.54
CA LYS A 319 8.54 -12.17 -31.57
C LYS A 319 9.10 -11.03 -32.44
N GLN A 320 10.39 -10.88 -32.47
CA GLN A 320 11.02 -10.01 -33.51
C GLN A 320 10.63 -10.57 -34.87
N THR A 321 9.75 -9.87 -35.57
CA THR A 321 9.50 -10.16 -36.98
C THR A 321 10.81 -9.84 -37.66
N ALA A 322 11.57 -10.89 -38.06
CA ALA A 322 12.75 -10.71 -38.85
C ALA A 322 12.30 -10.02 -40.18
N LEU A 323 12.61 -8.75 -40.27
CA LEU A 323 12.56 -8.04 -41.52
C LEU A 323 13.66 -8.69 -42.39
N ASN A 324 13.27 -9.69 -43.21
CA ASN A 324 14.10 -10.18 -44.29
C ASN A 324 14.36 -8.98 -45.23
N LYS A 325 15.60 -8.50 -45.19
CA LYS A 325 16.16 -7.69 -46.27
C LYS A 325 16.79 -8.62 -47.28
#